data_33a94eb1f72b9760c889060108941c96
#
_entry.id   33a94eb1f72b9760c889060108941c96
#
_cell.length_a   1.000
_cell.length_b   1.000
_cell.length_c   1.000
_cell.angle_alpha   90.00
_cell.angle_beta   90.00
_cell.angle_gamma   90.00
#
_symmetry.space_group_name_H-M   'P 1'
#
loop_
_entity.id
_entity.type
_entity.pdbx_description
1 polymer ?
#
loop_
_entity_poly.entity_id
_entity_poly.type
_entity_poly.pdbx_seq_one_letter_code
_entity_poly.pdbx_strand_id
1 'polypeptide(L)'
;LILTSGMGKEPSLQGELYTAYSQLHYESLAERASLLYSGRKFSADLLYSYSYSRERRETDKEALHTLADGSVHPMNMYDITTSRHNNHQIRLGMDYAFTDKHLLSLVYTTAFTDVKPYATVTGAQNSVTDSHSEGQLHNAKLDYQTPFGLKAGAEFTYYHAPGSQLLYSTLGEETLNFLSKDNQRINQWRFYAGQEHTLGADWGLNYGVAYTTALDNSYQMYFDPETETLLPDNNMQSRRREQTLNFYAGLSKSFGEKLSADVSLAAEQYHTDMWNEWSLYPVANLTYLPAPGHILQFSLSSDKEYPEYWSMQNSTSYMGAYSEIQGNPFLKPATNYEANISYILKGKYVLTAYYSRTKNKEMQTLYQSPERLVEIYKCFNFDFS
;
A
#
# COMPACT_ATOMS: atom_id res chain seq x y z
N LEU A 1 14.06 2.89 8.65
CA LEU A 1 15.46 3.31 8.83
C LEU A 1 16.06 3.46 7.43
N ILE A 2 16.36 4.70 7.02
CA ILE A 2 17.11 4.96 5.78
C ILE A 2 18.58 4.91 6.21
N LEU A 3 19.23 3.78 5.96
CA LEU A 3 20.67 3.67 6.10
C LEU A 3 21.30 4.20 4.82
N THR A 4 21.79 5.43 4.85
CA THR A 4 22.69 5.92 3.81
C THR A 4 24.09 5.39 4.16
N SER A 5 24.55 4.39 3.41
CA SER A 5 25.93 3.96 3.48
C SER A 5 26.83 5.06 2.90
N GLY A 6 27.35 5.92 3.76
CA GLY A 6 28.43 6.83 3.35
C GLY A 6 29.66 5.98 3.01
N MET A 7 30.26 6.15 1.82
CA MET A 7 31.49 5.49 1.47
C MET A 7 32.61 5.93 2.44
N GLY A 8 33.04 5.00 3.29
CA GLY A 8 34.07 5.25 4.28
C GLY A 8 35.45 5.35 3.62
N LYS A 9 36.31 6.15 4.22
CA LYS A 9 37.73 6.23 3.79
C LYS A 9 38.47 4.91 4.02
N GLU A 10 38.06 4.14 5.04
CA GLU A 10 38.59 2.80 5.35
C GLU A 10 37.45 1.77 5.37
N PRO A 11 37.73 0.52 4.93
CA PRO A 11 36.75 -0.54 4.98
C PRO A 11 36.25 -0.82 6.41
N SER A 12 34.95 -0.92 6.59
CA SER A 12 34.36 -1.28 7.87
C SER A 12 33.27 -2.35 7.68
N LEU A 13 33.13 -3.22 8.66
CA LEU A 13 32.08 -4.23 8.75
C LEU A 13 31.38 -4.06 10.09
N GLN A 14 30.06 -3.92 10.06
CA GLN A 14 29.21 -3.79 11.24
C GLN A 14 28.10 -4.82 11.18
N GLY A 15 27.74 -5.37 12.32
CA GLY A 15 26.63 -6.31 12.45
C GLY A 15 25.85 -6.07 13.72
N GLU A 16 24.55 -6.33 13.66
CA GLU A 16 23.63 -6.26 14.79
C GLU A 16 22.71 -7.48 14.79
N LEU A 17 22.50 -8.04 15.98
CA LEU A 17 21.48 -9.05 16.22
C LEU A 17 20.53 -8.52 17.29
N TYR A 18 19.24 -8.68 17.05
CA TYR A 18 18.18 -8.29 17.97
C TYR A 18 17.19 -9.41 18.07
N THR A 19 16.81 -9.76 19.30
CA THR A 19 15.73 -10.72 19.61
C THR A 19 14.83 -10.10 20.66
N ALA A 20 13.52 -10.15 20.44
CA ALA A 20 12.52 -9.79 21.40
C ALA A 20 11.47 -10.88 21.50
N TYR A 21 11.19 -11.31 22.72
CA TYR A 21 10.10 -12.20 23.06
C TYR A 21 9.11 -11.45 23.94
N SER A 22 7.84 -11.59 23.65
CA SER A 22 6.80 -11.09 24.53
C SER A 22 5.71 -12.15 24.71
N GLN A 23 5.12 -12.17 25.91
CA GLN A 23 4.02 -13.04 26.25
C GLN A 23 2.95 -12.23 26.97
N LEU A 24 1.79 -12.12 26.33
CA LEU A 24 0.56 -11.62 26.95
C LEU A 24 -0.40 -12.79 27.13
N HIS A 25 -1.47 -12.85 26.31
CA HIS A 25 -2.32 -14.04 26.26
C HIS A 25 -1.65 -15.14 25.43
N TYR A 26 -0.99 -14.74 24.34
CA TYR A 26 -0.16 -15.60 23.49
C TYR A 26 1.24 -15.04 23.32
N GLU A 27 2.13 -15.91 22.86
CA GLU A 27 3.52 -15.57 22.58
C GLU A 27 3.68 -14.77 21.28
N SER A 28 4.69 -13.89 21.28
CA SER A 28 5.22 -13.31 20.06
C SER A 28 6.74 -13.23 20.10
N LEU A 29 7.36 -13.42 18.94
CA LEU A 29 8.80 -13.40 18.75
C LEU A 29 9.14 -12.44 17.60
N ALA A 30 10.15 -11.60 17.80
CA ALA A 30 10.72 -10.77 16.76
C ALA A 30 12.24 -10.89 16.75
N GLU A 31 12.81 -11.20 15.60
CA GLU A 31 14.24 -11.32 15.38
C GLU A 31 14.68 -10.43 14.23
N ARG A 32 15.83 -9.79 14.38
CA ARG A 32 16.46 -9.00 13.34
C ARG A 32 17.94 -9.27 13.31
N ALA A 33 18.49 -9.36 12.11
CA ALA A 33 19.91 -9.41 11.86
C ALA A 33 20.27 -8.39 10.81
N SER A 34 21.34 -7.63 11.02
CA SER A 34 21.90 -6.73 10.02
C SER A 34 23.39 -6.94 9.88
N LEU A 35 23.86 -6.84 8.62
CA LEU A 35 25.27 -6.85 8.28
C LEU A 35 25.51 -5.73 7.26
N LEU A 36 26.41 -4.81 7.59
CA LEU A 36 26.74 -3.66 6.76
C LEU A 36 28.24 -3.67 6.48
N TYR A 37 28.57 -3.69 5.22
CA TYR A 37 29.93 -3.49 4.74
C TYR A 37 30.04 -2.14 4.05
N SER A 38 31.03 -1.33 4.42
CA SER A 38 31.34 -0.06 3.76
C SER A 38 32.79 -0.04 3.37
N GLY A 39 33.08 0.10 2.10
CA GLY A 39 34.41 0.23 1.53
C GLY A 39 34.57 1.52 0.71
N ARG A 40 35.72 1.70 0.07
CA ARG A 40 36.01 2.94 -0.69
C ARG A 40 35.13 3.12 -1.93
N LYS A 41 34.81 2.05 -2.64
CA LYS A 41 34.04 2.07 -3.88
C LYS A 41 32.83 1.15 -3.85
N PHE A 42 32.77 0.27 -2.88
CA PHE A 42 31.71 -0.74 -2.76
C PHE A 42 31.17 -0.74 -1.35
N SER A 43 29.85 -0.72 -1.23
CA SER A 43 29.14 -0.99 0.01
C SER A 43 28.05 -2.04 -0.22
N ALA A 44 27.77 -2.80 0.83
CA ALA A 44 26.69 -3.79 0.82
C ALA A 44 25.99 -3.83 2.16
N ASP A 45 24.70 -4.08 2.15
CA ASP A 45 23.91 -4.36 3.34
C ASP A 45 23.07 -5.61 3.15
N LEU A 46 22.97 -6.39 4.22
CA LEU A 46 22.04 -7.49 4.35
C LEU A 46 21.22 -7.28 5.63
N LEU A 47 19.91 -7.17 5.46
CA LEU A 47 18.96 -7.09 6.58
C LEU A 47 18.03 -8.28 6.51
N TYR A 48 17.81 -8.91 7.64
CA TYR A 48 16.84 -9.98 7.82
C TYR A 48 15.96 -9.65 9.01
N SER A 49 14.66 -9.89 8.89
CA SER A 49 13.75 -9.88 10.01
C SER A 49 12.79 -11.05 9.94
N TYR A 50 12.50 -11.58 11.11
CA TYR A 50 11.50 -12.60 11.36
C TYR A 50 10.54 -12.09 12.42
N SER A 51 9.25 -12.33 12.24
CA SER A 51 8.26 -12.13 13.29
C SER A 51 7.25 -13.28 13.31
N TYR A 52 6.98 -13.75 14.49
CA TYR A 52 5.92 -14.69 14.79
C TYR A 52 4.99 -14.04 15.80
N SER A 53 3.68 -14.11 15.58
CA SER A 53 2.69 -13.77 16.59
C SER A 53 1.48 -14.68 16.52
N ARG A 54 0.88 -14.87 17.67
CA ARG A 54 -0.45 -15.46 17.80
C ARG A 54 -1.35 -14.45 18.48
N GLU A 55 -2.54 -14.26 17.92
CA GLU A 55 -3.50 -13.28 18.39
C GLU A 55 -4.86 -13.93 18.62
N ARG A 56 -5.59 -13.41 19.60
CA ARG A 56 -7.01 -13.70 19.81
C ARG A 56 -7.76 -12.40 19.89
N ARG A 57 -8.82 -12.32 19.12
CA ARG A 57 -9.78 -11.21 19.13
C ARG A 57 -11.15 -11.77 19.46
N GLU A 58 -11.85 -11.08 20.33
CA GLU A 58 -13.24 -11.32 20.68
C GLU A 58 -14.04 -10.07 20.33
N THR A 59 -15.20 -10.26 19.70
CA THR A 59 -16.04 -9.15 19.24
C THR A 59 -17.49 -9.46 19.51
N ASP A 60 -18.14 -8.60 20.28
CA ASP A 60 -19.61 -8.57 20.38
C ASP A 60 -20.16 -7.65 19.30
N LYS A 61 -21.10 -8.16 18.53
CA LYS A 61 -21.78 -7.40 17.50
C LYS A 61 -23.28 -7.39 17.78
N GLU A 62 -23.82 -6.18 17.89
CA GLU A 62 -25.25 -5.95 17.99
C GLU A 62 -25.73 -5.11 16.80
N ALA A 63 -26.68 -5.61 16.04
CA ALA A 63 -27.23 -4.90 14.90
C ALA A 63 -28.72 -5.22 14.75
N LEU A 64 -29.45 -4.27 14.17
CA LEU A 64 -30.82 -4.45 13.71
C LEU A 64 -30.83 -4.44 12.19
N HIS A 65 -31.28 -5.51 11.56
CA HIS A 65 -31.42 -5.61 10.11
C HIS A 65 -32.87 -5.38 9.73
N THR A 66 -33.10 -4.42 8.84
CA THR A 66 -34.46 -4.09 8.36
C THR A 66 -34.62 -4.51 6.91
N LEU A 67 -35.55 -5.37 6.62
CA LEU A 67 -35.91 -5.78 5.26
C LEU A 67 -36.88 -4.79 4.58
N ALA A 68 -37.06 -4.90 3.27
CA ALA A 68 -37.93 -4.02 2.48
C ALA A 68 -39.42 -4.12 2.88
N ASP A 69 -39.86 -5.23 3.46
CA ASP A 69 -41.20 -5.41 3.99
C ASP A 69 -41.46 -4.74 5.35
N GLY A 70 -40.42 -4.11 5.90
CA GLY A 70 -40.44 -3.44 7.20
C GLY A 70 -40.16 -4.36 8.39
N SER A 71 -39.91 -5.65 8.17
CA SER A 71 -39.53 -6.57 9.25
C SER A 71 -38.13 -6.23 9.79
N VAL A 72 -37.98 -6.32 11.11
CA VAL A 72 -36.73 -5.99 11.81
C VAL A 72 -36.21 -7.25 12.51
N HIS A 73 -34.97 -7.60 12.21
CA HIS A 73 -34.30 -8.79 12.71
C HIS A 73 -33.10 -8.39 13.58
N PRO A 74 -33.08 -8.75 14.88
CA PRO A 74 -31.90 -8.54 15.72
C PRO A 74 -30.79 -9.51 15.32
N MET A 75 -29.60 -8.97 15.02
CA MET A 75 -28.42 -9.72 14.58
C MET A 75 -27.34 -9.60 15.66
N ASN A 76 -27.55 -10.28 16.79
CA ASN A 76 -26.62 -10.30 17.90
C ASN A 76 -25.69 -11.51 17.75
N MET A 77 -24.39 -11.25 17.68
CA MET A 77 -23.37 -12.28 17.43
C MET A 77 -22.14 -12.05 18.29
N TYR A 78 -21.52 -13.15 18.69
CA TYR A 78 -20.23 -13.16 19.37
C TYR A 78 -19.20 -13.90 18.53
N ASP A 79 -18.13 -13.21 18.14
CA ASP A 79 -17.03 -13.71 17.31
C ASP A 79 -15.79 -13.93 18.16
N ILE A 80 -15.15 -15.08 17.97
CA ILE A 80 -13.82 -15.38 18.50
C ILE A 80 -12.93 -15.76 17.32
N THR A 81 -11.94 -14.92 17.06
CA THR A 81 -10.93 -15.18 16.04
C THR A 81 -9.55 -15.39 16.67
N THR A 82 -8.90 -16.49 16.33
CA THR A 82 -7.50 -16.75 16.65
C THR A 82 -6.67 -16.81 15.38
N SER A 83 -5.60 -16.03 15.31
CA SER A 83 -4.71 -15.99 14.14
C SER A 83 -3.28 -16.29 14.51
N ARG A 84 -2.57 -16.98 13.60
CA ARG A 84 -1.12 -17.16 13.65
C ARG A 84 -0.50 -16.45 12.46
N HIS A 85 0.57 -15.70 12.72
CA HIS A 85 1.28 -14.91 11.71
C HIS A 85 2.76 -15.28 11.74
N ASN A 86 3.30 -15.65 10.58
CA ASN A 86 4.72 -15.83 10.35
C ASN A 86 5.15 -14.88 9.23
N ASN A 87 6.15 -14.05 9.49
CA ASN A 87 6.66 -13.13 8.48
C ASN A 87 8.18 -13.20 8.43
N HIS A 88 8.73 -13.31 7.23
CA HIS A 88 10.15 -13.19 6.95
C HIS A 88 10.35 -12.05 5.97
N GLN A 89 11.34 -11.21 6.22
CA GLN A 89 11.75 -10.16 5.29
C GLN A 89 13.27 -10.18 5.13
N ILE A 90 13.72 -10.07 3.90
CA ILE A 90 15.13 -10.00 3.54
C ILE A 90 15.33 -8.78 2.65
N ARG A 91 16.35 -7.98 2.93
CA ARG A 91 16.83 -6.93 2.05
C ARG A 91 18.33 -7.11 1.82
N LEU A 92 18.71 -7.07 0.56
CA LEU A 92 20.11 -7.04 0.10
C LEU A 92 20.29 -5.74 -0.69
N GLY A 93 21.20 -4.89 -0.24
CA GLY A 93 21.59 -3.67 -0.92
C GLY A 93 23.07 -3.76 -1.35
N MET A 94 23.39 -3.20 -2.51
CA MET A 94 24.75 -3.10 -3.04
C MET A 94 24.90 -1.78 -3.77
N ASP A 95 25.94 -1.02 -3.43
CA ASP A 95 26.30 0.21 -4.11
C ASP A 95 27.74 0.11 -4.63
N TYR A 96 27.94 0.55 -5.86
CA TYR A 96 29.27 0.68 -6.44
C TYR A 96 29.49 2.08 -7.00
N ALA A 97 30.53 2.76 -6.52
CA ALA A 97 30.96 4.05 -7.00
C ALA A 97 32.14 3.92 -7.96
N PHE A 98 31.89 4.19 -9.23
CA PHE A 98 32.98 4.36 -10.19
C PHE A 98 33.77 5.63 -9.86
N THR A 99 33.04 6.71 -9.54
CA THR A 99 33.54 8.00 -9.01
C THR A 99 32.51 8.56 -8.03
N ASP A 100 32.79 9.67 -7.34
CA ASP A 100 31.83 10.32 -6.41
C ASP A 100 30.50 10.73 -7.05
N LYS A 101 30.47 10.89 -8.36
CA LYS A 101 29.26 11.28 -9.13
C LYS A 101 28.75 10.20 -10.07
N HIS A 102 29.36 9.00 -10.04
CA HIS A 102 29.03 7.91 -10.94
C HIS A 102 28.76 6.66 -10.10
N LEU A 103 27.49 6.36 -9.90
CA LEU A 103 27.00 5.37 -8.95
C LEU A 103 26.12 4.33 -9.64
N LEU A 104 26.25 3.09 -9.20
CA LEU A 104 25.34 1.99 -9.52
C LEU A 104 24.85 1.39 -8.22
N SER A 105 23.52 1.31 -8.04
CA SER A 105 22.90 0.73 -6.84
C SER A 105 21.96 -0.39 -7.25
N LEU A 106 22.05 -1.52 -6.56
CA LEU A 106 21.12 -2.65 -6.68
C LEU A 106 20.51 -2.92 -5.31
N VAL A 107 19.18 -2.97 -5.25
CA VAL A 107 18.45 -3.37 -4.05
C VAL A 107 17.53 -4.52 -4.41
N TYR A 108 17.59 -5.58 -3.62
CA TYR A 108 16.64 -6.67 -3.67
C TYR A 108 15.95 -6.81 -2.30
N THR A 109 14.63 -6.82 -2.32
CA THR A 109 13.80 -7.02 -1.12
C THR A 109 12.84 -8.16 -1.37
N THR A 110 12.70 -9.06 -0.38
CA THR A 110 11.71 -10.13 -0.42
C THR A 110 11.02 -10.26 0.91
N ALA A 111 9.73 -10.59 0.88
CA ALA A 111 8.92 -10.89 2.04
C ALA A 111 8.11 -12.16 1.81
N PHE A 112 7.99 -12.96 2.86
CA PHE A 112 7.14 -14.15 2.91
C PHE A 112 6.23 -14.04 4.12
N THR A 113 4.93 -14.25 3.91
CA THR A 113 3.92 -14.22 4.95
C THR A 113 3.16 -15.54 4.96
N ASP A 114 2.81 -16.03 6.14
CA ASP A 114 1.93 -17.18 6.34
C ASP A 114 0.98 -16.84 7.49
N VAL A 115 -0.34 -16.79 7.18
CA VAL A 115 -1.38 -16.38 8.12
C VAL A 115 -2.46 -17.44 8.18
N LYS A 116 -2.81 -17.88 9.38
CA LYS A 116 -3.81 -18.93 9.65
C LYS A 116 -4.84 -18.45 10.67
N PRO A 117 -5.89 -17.75 10.22
CA PRO A 117 -7.01 -17.37 11.06
C PRO A 117 -8.00 -18.53 11.19
N TYR A 118 -8.44 -18.74 12.42
CA TYR A 118 -9.55 -19.62 12.76
C TYR A 118 -10.59 -18.82 13.53
N ALA A 119 -11.82 -18.77 13.04
CA ALA A 119 -12.89 -17.99 13.64
C ALA A 119 -14.12 -18.84 13.95
N THR A 120 -14.79 -18.50 15.03
CA THR A 120 -16.12 -19.04 15.40
C THR A 120 -17.05 -17.90 15.72
N VAL A 121 -18.26 -17.94 15.16
CA VAL A 121 -19.33 -16.99 15.46
C VAL A 121 -20.50 -17.75 16.05
N THR A 122 -21.12 -17.19 17.07
CA THR A 122 -22.33 -17.74 17.73
C THR A 122 -23.38 -16.64 17.92
N GLY A 123 -24.65 -17.02 17.93
CA GLY A 123 -25.78 -16.10 18.12
C GLY A 123 -26.79 -16.17 16.99
N ALA A 124 -27.15 -15.04 16.39
CA ALA A 124 -28.09 -15.00 15.27
C ALA A 124 -27.55 -15.80 14.05
N GLN A 125 -26.23 -15.78 13.85
CA GLN A 125 -25.50 -16.66 12.94
C GLN A 125 -24.63 -17.60 13.74
N ASN A 126 -24.47 -18.84 13.27
CA ASN A 126 -23.45 -19.74 13.78
C ASN A 126 -22.50 -20.13 12.66
N SER A 127 -21.19 -19.89 12.84
CA SER A 127 -20.21 -20.23 11.83
C SER A 127 -18.87 -20.70 12.39
N VAL A 128 -18.20 -21.51 11.60
CA VAL A 128 -16.80 -21.91 11.78
C VAL A 128 -16.07 -21.62 10.49
N THR A 129 -14.95 -20.91 10.61
CA THR A 129 -14.10 -20.54 9.47
C THR A 129 -12.67 -20.97 9.77
N ASP A 130 -12.09 -21.77 8.88
CA ASP A 130 -10.65 -22.12 8.89
C ASP A 130 -10.04 -21.58 7.61
N SER A 131 -9.09 -20.67 7.75
CA SER A 131 -8.49 -19.98 6.60
C SER A 131 -6.97 -20.09 6.64
N HIS A 132 -6.38 -20.07 5.46
CA HIS A 132 -4.94 -20.04 5.27
C HIS A 132 -4.60 -19.10 4.12
N SER A 133 -3.70 -18.16 4.34
CA SER A 133 -3.17 -17.30 3.29
C SER A 133 -1.65 -17.22 3.36
N GLU A 134 -1.02 -17.29 2.19
CA GLU A 134 0.40 -17.13 2.03
C GLU A 134 0.66 -15.89 1.15
N GLY A 135 1.78 -15.24 1.36
CA GLY A 135 2.21 -14.11 0.54
C GLY A 135 3.69 -14.19 0.23
N GLN A 136 4.03 -13.93 -1.02
CA GLN A 136 5.41 -13.81 -1.47
C GLN A 136 5.55 -12.51 -2.24
N LEU A 137 6.46 -11.65 -1.80
CA LEU A 137 6.81 -10.40 -2.48
C LEU A 137 8.29 -10.43 -2.83
N HIS A 138 8.62 -10.16 -4.07
CA HIS A 138 9.98 -9.96 -4.54
C HIS A 138 10.06 -8.63 -5.25
N ASN A 139 10.99 -7.78 -4.87
CA ASN A 139 11.26 -6.51 -5.51
C ASN A 139 12.76 -6.37 -5.79
N ALA A 140 13.10 -6.10 -7.02
CA ALA A 140 14.47 -5.84 -7.45
C ALA A 140 14.52 -4.45 -8.11
N LYS A 141 15.40 -3.58 -7.63
CA LYS A 141 15.56 -2.21 -8.10
C LYS A 141 17.02 -1.95 -8.47
N LEU A 142 17.23 -1.44 -9.68
CA LEU A 142 18.51 -0.99 -10.19
C LEU A 142 18.47 0.52 -10.44
N ASP A 143 19.34 1.26 -9.79
CA ASP A 143 19.54 2.70 -10.00
C ASP A 143 20.92 2.97 -10.56
N TYR A 144 21.00 3.84 -11.55
CA TYR A 144 22.23 4.28 -12.16
C TYR A 144 22.29 5.80 -12.24
N GLN A 145 23.35 6.38 -11.68
CA GLN A 145 23.64 7.81 -11.74
C GLN A 145 24.89 8.06 -12.54
N THR A 146 24.78 8.94 -13.53
CA THR A 146 25.90 9.35 -14.40
C THR A 146 26.65 10.56 -13.82
N PRO A 147 27.91 10.80 -14.24
CA PRO A 147 28.68 11.97 -13.83
C PRO A 147 28.04 13.32 -14.23
N PHE A 148 27.21 13.35 -15.27
CA PHE A 148 26.52 14.55 -15.76
C PHE A 148 25.12 14.74 -15.17
N GLY A 149 24.76 13.97 -14.13
CA GLY A 149 23.56 14.17 -13.34
C GLY A 149 22.30 13.42 -13.82
N LEU A 150 22.38 12.64 -14.91
CA LEU A 150 21.28 11.76 -15.29
C LEU A 150 21.16 10.62 -14.27
N LYS A 151 19.97 10.44 -13.73
CA LYS A 151 19.57 9.29 -12.89
C LYS A 151 18.59 8.45 -13.70
N ALA A 152 18.84 7.17 -13.84
CA ALA A 152 17.93 6.23 -14.51
C ALA A 152 17.82 4.95 -13.70
N GLY A 153 16.70 4.28 -13.77
CA GLY A 153 16.52 3.02 -13.05
C GLY A 153 15.43 2.14 -13.64
N ALA A 154 15.47 0.90 -13.18
CA ALA A 154 14.47 -0.12 -13.47
C ALA A 154 14.10 -0.83 -12.17
N GLU A 155 12.84 -1.14 -12.02
CA GLU A 155 12.30 -1.85 -10.86
C GLU A 155 11.37 -2.95 -11.34
N PHE A 156 11.52 -4.13 -10.75
CA PHE A 156 10.65 -5.26 -10.98
C PHE A 156 10.05 -5.71 -9.65
N THR A 157 8.73 -5.87 -9.63
CA THR A 157 8.00 -6.42 -8.49
C THR A 157 7.21 -7.65 -8.94
N TYR A 158 7.37 -8.74 -8.19
CA TYR A 158 6.56 -9.94 -8.28
C TYR A 158 5.84 -10.14 -6.96
N TYR A 159 4.53 -10.33 -7.02
CA TYR A 159 3.69 -10.67 -5.88
C TYR A 159 2.88 -11.92 -6.20
N HIS A 160 2.81 -12.84 -5.23
CA HIS A 160 2.03 -14.07 -5.31
C HIS A 160 1.40 -14.36 -3.95
N ALA A 161 0.08 -14.48 -3.91
CA ALA A 161 -0.69 -14.68 -2.68
C ALA A 161 -1.79 -15.72 -2.91
N PRO A 162 -1.50 -17.02 -2.72
CA PRO A 162 -2.52 -18.05 -2.66
C PRO A 162 -3.25 -18.02 -1.31
N GLY A 163 -4.55 -18.31 -1.34
CA GLY A 163 -5.39 -18.40 -0.14
C GLY A 163 -6.39 -19.53 -0.24
N SER A 164 -6.91 -19.93 0.92
CA SER A 164 -8.03 -20.86 1.05
C SER A 164 -8.86 -20.56 2.29
N GLN A 165 -10.16 -20.85 2.22
CA GLN A 165 -11.08 -20.72 3.34
C GLN A 165 -12.08 -21.87 3.30
N LEU A 166 -12.13 -22.64 4.37
CA LEU A 166 -13.20 -23.58 4.66
C LEU A 166 -14.22 -22.86 5.56
N LEU A 167 -15.43 -22.66 5.06
CA LEU A 167 -16.52 -22.02 5.78
C LEU A 167 -17.71 -22.96 5.92
N TYR A 168 -18.16 -23.14 7.15
CA TYR A 168 -19.50 -23.62 7.46
C TYR A 168 -20.24 -22.54 8.25
N SER A 169 -21.41 -22.12 7.76
CA SER A 169 -22.18 -21.04 8.39
C SER A 169 -23.68 -21.26 8.22
N THR A 170 -24.45 -21.01 9.28
CA THR A 170 -25.91 -21.10 9.29
C THR A 170 -26.53 -19.79 9.77
N LEU A 171 -27.59 -19.35 9.11
CA LEU A 171 -28.43 -18.22 9.47
C LEU A 171 -29.92 -18.57 9.23
N GLY A 172 -30.67 -18.85 10.30
CA GLY A 172 -31.99 -19.41 10.17
C GLY A 172 -31.98 -20.75 9.43
N GLU A 173 -32.65 -20.82 8.29
CA GLU A 173 -32.70 -22.02 7.41
C GLU A 173 -31.56 -22.00 6.35
N GLU A 174 -30.91 -20.87 6.15
CA GLU A 174 -29.84 -20.76 5.18
C GLU A 174 -28.54 -21.39 5.70
N THR A 175 -27.86 -22.13 4.82
CA THR A 175 -26.57 -22.75 5.11
C THR A 175 -25.57 -22.45 4.00
N LEU A 176 -24.43 -21.92 4.37
CA LEU A 176 -23.24 -21.85 3.52
C LEU A 176 -22.23 -22.90 3.96
N ASN A 177 -21.83 -23.77 3.05
CA ASN A 177 -20.80 -24.78 3.28
C ASN A 177 -19.95 -24.89 2.03
N PHE A 178 -18.70 -24.40 2.09
CA PHE A 178 -17.81 -24.40 0.95
C PHE A 178 -16.32 -24.37 1.34
N LEU A 179 -15.49 -24.83 0.43
CA LEU A 179 -14.06 -24.53 0.39
C LEU A 179 -13.79 -23.50 -0.72
N SER A 180 -13.34 -22.30 -0.38
CA SER A 180 -12.83 -21.38 -1.38
C SER A 180 -11.32 -21.54 -1.54
N LYS A 181 -10.86 -21.37 -2.79
CA LYS A 181 -9.43 -21.24 -3.14
C LYS A 181 -9.27 -20.00 -3.97
N ASP A 182 -8.36 -19.13 -3.57
CA ASP A 182 -8.04 -17.90 -4.26
C ASP A 182 -6.55 -17.79 -4.53
N ASN A 183 -6.21 -16.99 -5.48
CA ASN A 183 -4.82 -16.65 -5.76
C ASN A 183 -4.75 -15.31 -6.47
N GLN A 184 -3.75 -14.51 -6.10
CA GLN A 184 -3.39 -13.30 -6.80
C GLN A 184 -1.93 -13.35 -7.22
N ARG A 185 -1.67 -13.03 -8.48
CA ARG A 185 -0.30 -12.92 -9.02
C ARG A 185 -0.13 -11.63 -9.78
N ILE A 186 0.78 -10.79 -9.30
CA ILE A 186 1.09 -9.49 -9.90
C ILE A 186 2.53 -9.47 -10.38
N ASN A 187 2.74 -9.02 -11.61
CA ASN A 187 4.05 -8.70 -12.16
C ASN A 187 4.05 -7.24 -12.56
N GLN A 188 4.97 -6.45 -12.01
CA GLN A 188 5.09 -5.02 -12.30
C GLN A 188 6.51 -4.69 -12.72
N TRP A 189 6.63 -3.89 -13.78
CA TRP A 189 7.86 -3.25 -14.21
C TRP A 189 7.70 -1.75 -14.16
N ARG A 190 8.72 -1.08 -13.65
CA ARG A 190 8.84 0.37 -13.66
C ARG A 190 10.17 0.77 -14.21
N PHE A 191 10.18 1.71 -15.16
CA PHE A 191 11.37 2.33 -15.73
C PHE A 191 11.27 3.81 -15.51
N TYR A 192 12.36 4.47 -15.15
CA TYR A 192 12.38 5.90 -14.94
C TYR A 192 13.73 6.51 -15.31
N ALA A 193 13.69 7.77 -15.72
CA ALA A 193 14.87 8.59 -15.94
C ALA A 193 14.54 10.03 -15.58
N GLY A 194 15.52 10.71 -14.98
CA GLY A 194 15.38 12.11 -14.61
C GLY A 194 16.72 12.79 -14.51
N GLN A 195 16.70 14.10 -14.62
CA GLN A 195 17.89 14.92 -14.58
C GLN A 195 17.66 16.19 -13.79
N GLU A 196 18.69 16.64 -13.09
CA GLU A 196 18.72 17.88 -12.34
C GLU A 196 19.85 18.76 -12.90
N HIS A 197 19.57 20.03 -13.11
CA HIS A 197 20.52 21.04 -13.56
C HIS A 197 20.52 22.22 -12.60
N THR A 198 21.71 22.69 -12.25
CA THR A 198 21.88 24.01 -11.66
C THR A 198 22.19 24.98 -12.78
N LEU A 199 21.29 25.91 -13.03
CA LEU A 199 21.44 26.98 -14.01
C LEU A 199 22.01 28.21 -13.33
N GLY A 200 22.59 29.15 -14.10
CA GLY A 200 23.14 30.37 -13.54
C GLY A 200 22.13 31.15 -12.67
N ALA A 201 22.62 31.95 -11.71
CA ALA A 201 21.82 32.77 -10.80
C ALA A 201 20.82 31.99 -9.91
N ASP A 202 21.29 30.87 -9.31
CA ASP A 202 20.55 30.05 -8.31
C ASP A 202 19.24 29.41 -8.82
N TRP A 203 19.14 29.20 -10.12
CA TRP A 203 18.04 28.42 -10.68
C TRP A 203 18.37 26.91 -10.65
N GLY A 204 17.45 26.11 -10.14
CA GLY A 204 17.42 24.67 -10.29
C GLY A 204 16.33 24.26 -11.27
N LEU A 205 16.64 23.32 -12.16
CA LEU A 205 15.69 22.67 -13.08
C LEU A 205 15.76 21.18 -12.84
N ASN A 206 14.62 20.53 -12.59
CA ASN A 206 14.52 19.09 -12.57
C ASN A 206 13.42 18.64 -13.54
N TYR A 207 13.61 17.49 -14.17
CA TYR A 207 12.61 16.89 -15.04
C TYR A 207 12.87 15.39 -15.19
N GLY A 208 11.82 14.67 -15.56
CA GLY A 208 11.96 13.23 -15.78
C GLY A 208 10.69 12.59 -16.30
N VAL A 209 10.82 11.29 -16.53
CA VAL A 209 9.77 10.41 -17.02
C VAL A 209 9.81 9.10 -16.24
N ALA A 210 8.64 8.53 -15.99
CA ALA A 210 8.50 7.18 -15.46
C ALA A 210 7.41 6.45 -16.24
N TYR A 211 7.66 5.19 -16.55
CA TYR A 211 6.69 4.27 -17.14
C TYR A 211 6.56 3.05 -16.26
N THR A 212 5.33 2.72 -15.87
CA THR A 212 5.01 1.52 -15.09
C THR A 212 4.02 0.67 -15.87
N THR A 213 4.22 -0.63 -15.88
CA THR A 213 3.24 -1.60 -16.39
C THR A 213 3.08 -2.73 -15.38
N ALA A 214 1.83 -3.07 -15.07
CA ALA A 214 1.48 -4.15 -14.17
C ALA A 214 0.50 -5.11 -14.85
N LEU A 215 0.65 -6.39 -14.53
CA LEU A 215 -0.26 -7.45 -14.92
C LEU A 215 -0.70 -8.20 -13.66
N ASP A 216 -1.96 -8.09 -13.31
CA ASP A 216 -2.63 -8.89 -12.28
C ASP A 216 -3.37 -10.06 -12.93
N ASN A 217 -3.15 -11.27 -12.39
CA ASN A 217 -3.91 -12.47 -12.69
C ASN A 217 -4.43 -13.02 -11.38
N SER A 218 -5.75 -13.01 -11.21
CA SER A 218 -6.40 -13.42 -9.98
C SER A 218 -7.52 -14.41 -10.26
N TYR A 219 -7.77 -15.30 -9.33
CA TYR A 219 -8.96 -16.13 -9.34
C TYR A 219 -9.48 -16.35 -7.93
N GLN A 220 -10.78 -16.62 -7.82
CA GLN A 220 -11.45 -17.11 -6.62
C GLN A 220 -12.46 -18.17 -7.05
N MET A 221 -12.33 -19.38 -6.51
CA MET A 221 -13.12 -20.54 -6.89
C MET A 221 -13.72 -21.19 -5.64
N TYR A 222 -14.97 -21.62 -5.73
CA TYR A 222 -15.72 -22.25 -4.66
C TYR A 222 -15.97 -23.72 -4.96
N PHE A 223 -15.73 -24.56 -3.99
CA PHE A 223 -15.85 -26.02 -4.11
C PHE A 223 -16.75 -26.54 -2.99
N ASP A 224 -17.48 -27.60 -3.28
CA ASP A 224 -18.09 -28.42 -2.26
C ASP A 224 -16.99 -29.07 -1.40
N PRO A 225 -17.03 -28.93 -0.07
CA PRO A 225 -15.90 -29.37 0.77
C PRO A 225 -15.77 -30.90 0.92
N GLU A 226 -16.84 -31.68 0.63
CA GLU A 226 -16.82 -33.14 0.73
C GLU A 226 -16.41 -33.81 -0.58
N THR A 227 -16.92 -33.28 -1.70
CA THR A 227 -16.72 -33.88 -3.03
C THR A 227 -15.61 -33.20 -3.83
N GLU A 228 -15.11 -32.05 -3.38
CA GLU A 228 -14.19 -31.15 -4.10
C GLU A 228 -14.67 -30.76 -5.51
N THR A 229 -15.99 -30.84 -5.75
CA THR A 229 -16.56 -30.40 -7.02
C THR A 229 -16.76 -28.88 -7.04
N LEU A 230 -16.48 -28.24 -8.20
CA LEU A 230 -16.65 -26.81 -8.37
C LEU A 230 -18.12 -26.44 -8.23
N LEU A 231 -18.42 -25.48 -7.36
CA LEU A 231 -19.74 -24.88 -7.24
C LEU A 231 -19.99 -23.92 -8.41
N PRO A 232 -21.23 -23.84 -8.95
CA PRO A 232 -21.49 -23.07 -10.16
C PRO A 232 -21.41 -21.55 -9.96
N ASP A 233 -21.65 -21.07 -8.73
CA ASP A 233 -21.87 -19.65 -8.45
C ASP A 233 -20.61 -18.99 -7.84
N ASN A 234 -20.50 -17.67 -8.05
CA ASN A 234 -19.51 -16.77 -7.43
C ASN A 234 -18.03 -17.03 -7.79
N ASN A 235 -17.77 -17.92 -8.77
CA ASN A 235 -16.40 -18.11 -9.28
C ASN A 235 -15.95 -16.89 -10.08
N MET A 236 -14.72 -16.46 -9.86
CA MET A 236 -14.13 -15.32 -10.53
C MET A 236 -12.74 -15.69 -11.10
N GLN A 237 -12.50 -15.26 -12.33
CA GLN A 237 -11.17 -15.17 -12.93
C GLN A 237 -10.99 -13.78 -13.51
N SER A 238 -9.89 -13.13 -13.20
CA SER A 238 -9.57 -11.79 -13.66
C SER A 238 -8.15 -11.74 -14.20
N ARG A 239 -8.01 -11.03 -15.32
CA ARG A 239 -6.71 -10.64 -15.86
C ARG A 239 -6.76 -9.16 -16.18
N ARG A 240 -6.02 -8.35 -15.42
CA ARG A 240 -6.01 -6.89 -15.54
C ARG A 240 -4.62 -6.40 -15.91
N ARG A 241 -4.55 -5.56 -16.92
CA ARG A 241 -3.33 -4.84 -17.29
C ARG A 241 -3.49 -3.37 -16.93
N GLU A 242 -2.47 -2.81 -16.29
CA GLU A 242 -2.39 -1.40 -15.97
C GLU A 242 -1.09 -0.81 -16.52
N GLN A 243 -1.17 0.43 -16.98
CA GLN A 243 -0.02 1.19 -17.47
C GLN A 243 -0.12 2.62 -16.96
N THR A 244 0.99 3.16 -16.49
CA THR A 244 1.09 4.58 -16.18
C THR A 244 2.28 5.18 -16.92
N LEU A 245 2.09 6.36 -17.49
CA LEU A 245 3.14 7.16 -18.07
C LEU A 245 3.14 8.52 -17.36
N ASN A 246 4.21 8.82 -16.66
CA ASN A 246 4.34 10.02 -15.86
C ASN A 246 5.48 10.88 -16.38
N PHE A 247 5.23 12.17 -16.60
CA PHE A 247 6.22 13.20 -16.89
C PHE A 247 6.19 14.24 -15.78
N TYR A 248 7.35 14.68 -15.34
CA TYR A 248 7.43 15.79 -14.40
C TYR A 248 8.49 16.81 -14.82
N ALA A 249 8.24 18.07 -14.46
CA ALA A 249 9.20 19.15 -14.55
C ALA A 249 9.03 20.11 -13.37
N GLY A 250 10.13 20.62 -12.85
CA GLY A 250 10.15 21.52 -11.72
C GLY A 250 11.26 22.55 -11.82
N LEU A 251 11.00 23.71 -11.24
CA LEU A 251 11.91 24.85 -11.15
C LEU A 251 12.05 25.25 -9.68
N SER A 252 13.29 25.49 -9.26
CA SER A 252 13.60 26.06 -7.96
C SER A 252 14.42 27.32 -8.09
N LYS A 253 14.22 28.28 -7.18
CA LYS A 253 15.01 29.51 -7.12
C LYS A 253 15.03 30.13 -5.75
N SER A 254 16.20 30.66 -5.36
CA SER A 254 16.36 31.57 -4.24
C SER A 254 16.50 33.02 -4.74
N PHE A 255 15.59 33.88 -4.29
CA PHE A 255 15.62 35.32 -4.58
C PHE A 255 16.27 36.07 -3.41
N GLY A 256 17.59 36.07 -3.41
CA GLY A 256 18.40 36.53 -2.28
C GLY A 256 18.13 35.69 -1.03
N GLU A 257 18.25 36.33 0.16
CA GLU A 257 18.05 35.66 1.45
C GLU A 257 16.59 35.63 1.92
N LYS A 258 15.67 36.30 1.19
CA LYS A 258 14.32 36.54 1.68
C LYS A 258 13.25 35.63 1.10
N LEU A 259 13.44 35.10 -0.09
CA LEU A 259 12.41 34.29 -0.77
C LEU A 259 13.06 33.09 -1.43
N SER A 260 12.58 31.90 -1.11
CA SER A 260 12.85 30.67 -1.87
C SER A 260 11.57 30.10 -2.44
N ALA A 261 11.62 29.62 -3.65
CA ALA A 261 10.49 29.03 -4.36
C ALA A 261 10.93 27.70 -5.03
N ASP A 262 10.13 26.67 -4.88
CA ASP A 262 10.23 25.40 -5.58
C ASP A 262 8.85 25.05 -6.13
N VAL A 263 8.72 24.89 -7.44
CA VAL A 263 7.45 24.59 -8.10
C VAL A 263 7.67 23.48 -9.10
N SER A 264 6.84 22.45 -9.05
CA SER A 264 6.86 21.35 -10.00
C SER A 264 5.45 20.94 -10.43
N LEU A 265 5.37 20.36 -11.62
CA LEU A 265 4.16 19.80 -12.18
C LEU A 265 4.47 18.41 -12.72
N ALA A 266 3.69 17.41 -12.30
CA ALA A 266 3.68 16.12 -12.96
C ALA A 266 2.38 15.93 -13.74
N ALA A 267 2.47 15.29 -14.90
CA ALA A 267 1.35 14.86 -15.73
C ALA A 267 1.43 13.33 -15.87
N GLU A 268 0.36 12.66 -15.53
CA GLU A 268 0.30 11.20 -15.57
C GLU A 268 -0.89 10.72 -16.39
N GLN A 269 -0.61 9.83 -17.35
CA GLN A 269 -1.61 9.02 -18.02
C GLN A 269 -1.77 7.70 -17.26
N TYR A 270 -3.00 7.39 -16.85
CA TYR A 270 -3.38 6.08 -16.32
C TYR A 270 -4.24 5.35 -17.34
N HIS A 271 -3.78 4.19 -17.78
CA HIS A 271 -4.43 3.37 -18.80
C HIS A 271 -4.68 1.95 -18.27
N THR A 272 -5.94 1.52 -18.37
CA THR A 272 -6.40 0.15 -18.11
C THR A 272 -7.42 -0.23 -19.17
N ASP A 273 -7.95 -1.44 -19.15
CA ASP A 273 -9.06 -1.86 -20.03
C ASP A 273 -10.33 -0.99 -19.84
N MET A 274 -10.49 -0.33 -18.68
CA MET A 274 -11.67 0.48 -18.33
C MET A 274 -11.41 2.00 -18.35
N TRP A 275 -10.16 2.43 -18.14
CA TRP A 275 -9.82 3.84 -17.95
C TRP A 275 -8.64 4.26 -18.83
N ASN A 276 -8.72 5.47 -19.38
CA ASN A 276 -7.62 6.13 -20.06
C ASN A 276 -7.70 7.64 -19.75
N GLU A 277 -7.12 8.04 -18.63
CA GLU A 277 -7.29 9.38 -18.09
C GLU A 277 -5.94 10.04 -17.82
N TRP A 278 -5.85 11.35 -18.08
CA TRP A 278 -4.74 12.20 -17.68
C TRP A 278 -5.07 12.93 -16.39
N SER A 279 -4.08 13.01 -15.50
CA SER A 279 -4.15 13.75 -14.24
C SER A 279 -2.94 14.65 -14.09
N LEU A 280 -3.11 15.79 -13.43
CA LEU A 280 -2.06 16.77 -13.15
C LEU A 280 -1.81 16.85 -11.64
N TYR A 281 -0.55 16.85 -11.27
CA TYR A 281 -0.09 16.89 -9.88
C TYR A 281 0.84 18.08 -9.68
N PRO A 282 0.30 19.26 -9.30
CA PRO A 282 1.10 20.43 -8.93
C PRO A 282 1.70 20.25 -7.53
N VAL A 283 2.95 20.69 -7.38
CA VAL A 283 3.63 20.84 -6.09
C VAL A 283 4.28 22.21 -6.05
N ALA A 284 4.14 22.93 -4.96
CA ALA A 284 4.78 24.23 -4.76
C ALA A 284 5.19 24.39 -3.30
N ASN A 285 6.41 24.87 -3.06
CA ASN A 285 6.91 25.24 -1.75
C ASN A 285 7.49 26.66 -1.85
N LEU A 286 6.99 27.57 -1.02
CA LEU A 286 7.45 28.95 -0.94
C LEU A 286 7.82 29.26 0.50
N THR A 287 8.99 29.85 0.72
CA THR A 287 9.39 30.36 2.03
C THR A 287 9.77 31.83 1.87
N TYR A 288 9.11 32.71 2.63
CA TYR A 288 9.34 34.14 2.59
C TYR A 288 9.69 34.68 3.97
N LEU A 289 10.78 35.42 4.03
CA LEU A 289 11.36 36.05 5.23
C LEU A 289 11.23 37.58 5.11
N PRO A 290 10.05 38.17 5.37
CA PRO A 290 9.82 39.60 5.17
C PRO A 290 10.68 40.48 6.06
N ALA A 291 10.91 40.06 7.31
CA ALA A 291 11.71 40.77 8.29
C ALA A 291 12.34 39.78 9.31
N PRO A 292 13.34 40.18 10.10
CA PRO A 292 13.89 39.33 11.14
C PRO A 292 12.82 38.80 12.10
N GLY A 293 12.81 37.50 12.30
CA GLY A 293 11.83 36.78 13.16
C GLY A 293 10.47 36.54 12.53
N HIS A 294 10.25 36.87 11.24
CA HIS A 294 9.03 36.59 10.50
C HIS A 294 9.29 35.58 9.41
N ILE A 295 8.61 34.44 9.42
CA ILE A 295 8.69 33.40 8.38
C ILE A 295 7.27 33.11 7.91
N LEU A 296 7.04 33.22 6.61
CA LEU A 296 5.82 32.80 5.95
C LEU A 296 6.18 31.61 5.03
N GLN A 297 5.48 30.50 5.22
CA GLN A 297 5.65 29.29 4.42
C GLN A 297 4.32 28.94 3.75
N PHE A 298 4.39 28.60 2.49
CA PHE A 298 3.28 28.03 1.73
C PHE A 298 3.74 26.72 1.12
N SER A 299 2.91 25.68 1.25
CA SER A 299 3.11 24.42 0.56
C SER A 299 1.82 23.99 -0.14
N LEU A 300 1.95 23.54 -1.36
CA LEU A 300 0.93 22.85 -2.13
C LEU A 300 1.50 21.50 -2.51
N SER A 301 0.81 20.42 -2.16
CA SER A 301 1.15 19.07 -2.56
C SER A 301 -0.04 18.40 -3.25
N SER A 302 0.26 17.47 -4.12
CA SER A 302 -0.74 16.60 -4.72
C SER A 302 -0.15 15.23 -5.00
N ASP A 303 -0.97 14.22 -4.83
CA ASP A 303 -0.61 12.82 -5.06
C ASP A 303 -1.80 12.01 -5.57
N LYS A 304 -1.53 10.78 -5.98
CA LYS A 304 -2.51 9.82 -6.46
C LYS A 304 -2.43 8.53 -5.65
N GLU A 305 -3.58 8.00 -5.28
CA GLU A 305 -3.73 6.72 -4.61
C GLU A 305 -4.53 5.78 -5.51
N TYR A 306 -3.96 4.62 -5.83
CA TYR A 306 -4.63 3.62 -6.65
C TYR A 306 -5.47 2.70 -5.77
N PRO A 307 -6.66 2.27 -6.25
CA PRO A 307 -7.45 1.27 -5.55
C PRO A 307 -6.67 -0.05 -5.40
N GLU A 308 -6.94 -0.76 -4.32
CA GLU A 308 -6.36 -2.08 -4.13
C GLU A 308 -6.93 -3.09 -5.13
N TYR A 309 -6.13 -4.04 -5.58
CA TYR A 309 -6.57 -5.00 -6.62
C TYR A 309 -7.77 -5.84 -6.17
N TRP A 310 -7.82 -6.25 -4.90
CA TRP A 310 -8.92 -7.02 -4.37
C TRP A 310 -10.25 -6.25 -4.40
N SER A 311 -10.20 -4.95 -4.12
CA SER A 311 -11.41 -4.10 -4.10
C SER A 311 -11.99 -3.86 -5.50
N MET A 312 -11.17 -4.03 -6.55
CA MET A 312 -11.54 -3.89 -7.96
C MET A 312 -11.94 -5.21 -8.63
N GLN A 313 -11.83 -6.35 -7.95
CA GLN A 313 -12.27 -7.64 -8.49
C GLN A 313 -13.79 -7.73 -8.51
N ASN A 314 -14.36 -8.32 -9.55
CA ASN A 314 -15.79 -8.62 -9.58
C ASN A 314 -16.05 -9.96 -8.87
N SER A 315 -15.84 -9.98 -7.58
CA SER A 315 -15.95 -11.16 -6.72
C SER A 315 -16.80 -10.88 -5.50
N THR A 316 -17.36 -11.94 -4.92
CA THR A 316 -18.00 -11.93 -3.61
C THR A 316 -17.23 -12.89 -2.70
N SER A 317 -16.77 -12.42 -1.55
CA SER A 317 -16.14 -13.21 -0.52
C SER A 317 -17.02 -13.24 0.72
N TYR A 318 -17.15 -14.40 1.37
CA TYR A 318 -18.02 -14.58 2.51
C TYR A 318 -17.24 -14.57 3.82
N MET A 319 -17.69 -13.77 4.78
CA MET A 319 -17.23 -13.83 6.17
C MET A 319 -18.16 -14.70 7.04
N GLY A 320 -19.31 -15.09 6.50
CA GLY A 320 -20.34 -15.89 7.11
C GLY A 320 -21.63 -15.78 6.31
N ALA A 321 -22.72 -16.40 6.76
CA ALA A 321 -24.03 -16.31 6.09
C ALA A 321 -24.64 -14.89 6.17
N TYR A 322 -24.27 -14.10 7.19
CA TYR A 322 -24.76 -12.72 7.36
C TYR A 322 -23.87 -11.66 6.73
N SER A 323 -22.62 -11.94 6.42
CA SER A 323 -21.67 -10.88 6.01
C SER A 323 -20.87 -11.29 4.77
N GLU A 324 -20.89 -10.42 3.75
CA GLU A 324 -20.13 -10.61 2.51
C GLU A 324 -19.37 -9.35 2.11
N ILE A 325 -18.25 -9.54 1.41
CA ILE A 325 -17.45 -8.49 0.80
C ILE A 325 -17.62 -8.58 -0.71
N GLN A 326 -18.04 -7.50 -1.34
CA GLN A 326 -18.18 -7.39 -2.79
C GLN A 326 -17.13 -6.43 -3.35
N GLY A 327 -16.41 -6.85 -4.38
CA GLY A 327 -15.54 -5.97 -5.13
C GLY A 327 -16.31 -5.00 -6.05
N ASN A 328 -15.61 -3.96 -6.51
CA ASN A 328 -16.17 -2.95 -7.41
C ASN A 328 -15.17 -2.62 -8.53
N PRO A 329 -15.33 -3.19 -9.74
CA PRO A 329 -14.41 -2.97 -10.86
C PRO A 329 -14.43 -1.53 -11.40
N PHE A 330 -15.40 -0.70 -11.00
CA PHE A 330 -15.56 0.68 -11.43
C PHE A 330 -14.82 1.70 -10.54
N LEU A 331 -14.01 1.25 -9.59
CA LEU A 331 -13.21 2.14 -8.76
C LEU A 331 -12.19 2.91 -9.58
N LYS A 332 -12.07 4.20 -9.29
CA LYS A 332 -11.10 5.11 -9.89
C LYS A 332 -10.00 5.44 -8.88
N PRO A 333 -8.78 5.72 -9.34
CA PRO A 333 -7.75 6.26 -8.48
C PRO A 333 -8.18 7.57 -7.83
N ALA A 334 -7.86 7.71 -6.54
CA ALA A 334 -8.05 8.96 -5.82
C ALA A 334 -6.97 9.97 -6.19
N THR A 335 -7.32 11.26 -6.16
CA THR A 335 -6.37 12.37 -6.30
C THR A 335 -6.52 13.29 -5.09
N ASN A 336 -5.42 13.48 -4.38
CA ASN A 336 -5.34 14.33 -3.19
C ASN A 336 -4.66 15.66 -3.54
N TYR A 337 -5.18 16.75 -3.01
CA TYR A 337 -4.60 18.09 -3.07
C TYR A 337 -4.59 18.66 -1.66
N GLU A 338 -3.43 19.11 -1.21
CA GLU A 338 -3.27 19.73 0.10
C GLU A 338 -2.55 21.08 -0.05
N ALA A 339 -3.12 22.11 0.51
CA ALA A 339 -2.50 23.43 0.62
C ALA A 339 -2.34 23.81 2.09
N ASN A 340 -1.16 24.24 2.47
CA ASN A 340 -0.84 24.66 3.82
C ASN A 340 -0.15 26.02 3.78
N ILE A 341 -0.55 26.90 4.70
CA ILE A 341 0.08 28.20 4.91
C ILE A 341 0.42 28.34 6.40
N SER A 342 1.68 28.62 6.71
CA SER A 342 2.18 28.77 8.06
C SER A 342 2.90 30.10 8.22
N TYR A 343 2.53 30.86 9.27
CA TYR A 343 3.23 32.08 9.67
C TYR A 343 3.89 31.84 11.04
N ILE A 344 5.20 32.04 11.08
CA ILE A 344 6.00 31.85 12.30
C ILE A 344 6.57 33.19 12.72
N LEU A 345 6.25 33.63 13.95
CA LEU A 345 6.72 34.88 14.53
C LEU A 345 7.73 34.61 15.63
N LYS A 346 8.96 35.12 15.47
CA LYS A 346 10.07 35.06 16.42
C LYS A 346 10.39 33.64 16.94
N GLY A 347 10.06 32.59 16.14
CA GLY A 347 10.20 31.19 16.56
C GLY A 347 9.35 30.74 17.75
N LYS A 348 8.38 31.58 18.17
CA LYS A 348 7.54 31.33 19.35
C LYS A 348 6.06 31.14 19.04
N TYR A 349 5.56 31.86 18.07
CA TYR A 349 4.14 31.80 17.69
C TYR A 349 4.03 31.24 16.29
N VAL A 350 3.16 30.26 16.12
CA VAL A 350 2.89 29.61 14.82
C VAL A 350 1.39 29.69 14.56
N LEU A 351 1.00 30.31 13.46
CA LEU A 351 -0.34 30.25 12.91
C LEU A 351 -0.33 29.42 11.65
N THR A 352 -1.15 28.38 11.60
CA THR A 352 -1.25 27.50 10.44
C THR A 352 -2.69 27.42 9.95
N ALA A 353 -2.89 27.54 8.65
CA ALA A 353 -4.14 27.21 7.98
C ALA A 353 -3.87 26.14 6.90
N TYR A 354 -4.79 25.20 6.77
CA TYR A 354 -4.69 24.15 5.77
C TYR A 354 -6.02 23.95 5.06
N TYR A 355 -5.92 23.47 3.83
CA TYR A 355 -7.06 23.03 3.03
C TYR A 355 -6.67 21.72 2.34
N SER A 356 -7.55 20.73 2.40
CA SER A 356 -7.37 19.47 1.68
C SER A 356 -8.61 19.19 0.83
N ARG A 357 -8.37 18.57 -0.32
CA ARG A 357 -9.42 18.07 -1.21
C ARG A 357 -9.00 16.74 -1.79
N THR A 358 -9.82 15.72 -1.59
CA THR A 358 -9.64 14.40 -2.19
C THR A 358 -10.78 14.13 -3.16
N LYS A 359 -10.45 13.81 -4.40
CA LYS A 359 -11.39 13.32 -5.40
C LYS A 359 -11.29 11.80 -5.50
N ASN A 360 -12.42 11.13 -5.68
CA ASN A 360 -12.51 9.67 -5.84
C ASN A 360 -11.85 8.88 -4.70
N LYS A 361 -11.86 9.36 -3.44
CA LYS A 361 -11.33 8.58 -2.32
C LYS A 361 -12.05 7.24 -2.24
N GLU A 362 -11.29 6.15 -2.29
CA GLU A 362 -11.83 4.82 -2.03
C GLU A 362 -12.18 4.67 -0.55
N MET A 363 -13.41 4.29 -0.27
CA MET A 363 -13.87 3.97 1.07
C MET A 363 -14.75 2.72 1.03
N GLN A 364 -14.45 1.79 1.93
CA GLN A 364 -15.33 0.65 2.17
C GLN A 364 -16.55 1.11 2.96
N THR A 365 -17.72 0.85 2.42
CA THR A 365 -19.00 1.11 3.06
C THR A 365 -19.64 -0.20 3.50
N LEU A 366 -20.44 -0.11 4.54
CA LEU A 366 -21.28 -1.20 5.02
C LEU A 366 -22.75 -0.82 4.79
N TYR A 367 -23.53 -1.68 4.16
CA TYR A 367 -24.96 -1.52 4.03
C TYR A 367 -25.68 -2.88 4.17
N GLN A 368 -26.91 -2.83 4.63
CA GLN A 368 -27.78 -4.01 4.77
C GLN A 368 -28.55 -4.24 3.46
N SER A 369 -28.63 -5.49 3.01
CA SER A 369 -29.48 -5.83 1.88
C SER A 369 -30.96 -5.69 2.27
N PRO A 370 -31.80 -5.00 1.48
CA PRO A 370 -33.22 -4.92 1.77
C PRO A 370 -33.99 -6.21 1.43
N GLU A 371 -33.37 -7.15 0.70
CA GLU A 371 -34.03 -8.34 0.17
C GLU A 371 -33.69 -9.62 0.96
N ARG A 372 -32.55 -9.66 1.63
CA ARG A 372 -32.06 -10.82 2.39
C ARG A 372 -31.28 -10.38 3.63
N LEU A 373 -31.18 -11.25 4.63
CA LEU A 373 -30.47 -10.99 5.87
C LEU A 373 -28.95 -11.08 5.63
N VAL A 374 -28.41 -10.08 4.94
CA VAL A 374 -26.97 -9.97 4.64
C VAL A 374 -26.55 -8.53 4.73
N GLU A 375 -25.43 -8.28 5.42
CA GLU A 375 -24.68 -7.04 5.35
C GLU A 375 -23.58 -7.14 4.29
N ILE A 376 -23.42 -6.08 3.54
CA ILE A 376 -22.52 -6.03 2.39
C ILE A 376 -21.46 -4.97 2.61
N TYR A 377 -20.21 -5.38 2.58
CA TYR A 377 -19.04 -4.50 2.55
C TYR A 377 -18.63 -4.28 1.10
N LYS A 378 -18.61 -3.03 0.65
CA LYS A 378 -18.24 -2.67 -0.72
C LYS A 378 -17.53 -1.34 -0.79
N CYS A 379 -16.49 -1.26 -1.60
CA CYS A 379 -15.76 -0.03 -1.81
C CYS A 379 -16.44 0.85 -2.88
N PHE A 380 -16.51 2.15 -2.60
CA PHE A 380 -16.99 3.19 -3.52
C PHE A 380 -16.05 4.38 -3.50
N ASN A 381 -16.12 5.20 -4.56
CA ASN A 381 -15.39 6.47 -4.61
C ASN A 381 -16.24 7.61 -4.05
N PHE A 382 -15.62 8.46 -3.22
CA PHE A 382 -16.22 9.65 -2.64
C PHE A 382 -15.31 10.86 -2.80
N ASP A 383 -15.91 12.04 -2.90
CA ASP A 383 -15.20 13.32 -2.90
C ASP A 383 -15.29 13.97 -1.52
N PHE A 384 -14.15 14.50 -1.05
CA PHE A 384 -14.03 15.18 0.24
C PHE A 384 -13.34 16.53 0.08
N SER A 385 -13.71 17.50 0.92
CA SER A 385 -13.04 18.81 1.04
C SER A 385 -13.12 19.36 2.45
#